data_952de2f371527bd9c0d35b9fe68e4f72
#
_entry.id   952de2f371527bd9c0d35b9fe68e4f72
#
_cell.length_a   1.000
_cell.length_b   1.000
_cell.length_c   1.000
_cell.angle_alpha   90.00
_cell.angle_beta   90.00
_cell.angle_gamma   90.00
#
_symmetry.space_group_name_H-M   'P 1'
#
loop_
_entity.id
_entity.type
_entity.pdbx_description
1 polymer ?
#
loop_
_entity_poly.entity_id
_entity_poly.type
_entity_poly.pdbx_seq_one_letter_code
_entity_poly.pdbx_strand_id
1 'polypeptide(L)'
;MKIWKRISDQGRDTIPLQPVLWIDGSKKEGELPNVAVTLQIRSMYEEKFSYELIYDVNDILIMRIEVENKGIEVISRVVVSHMIRDYFSYIPNSLQVNKGMSEFLFQLVRWRIENLLPNEKVELSCKLKANKDKAVKTALFKATYTFQHKAVSYGPLQTNEVVVRQ
;
A
#
# COMPACT_ATOMS: atom_id res chain seq x y z
N MET A 1 -13.04 -26.69 22.56
CA MET A 1 -11.86 -25.93 23.01
C MET A 1 -11.37 -25.09 21.85
N LYS A 2 -11.16 -23.80 22.10
CA LYS A 2 -10.65 -22.88 21.08
C LYS A 2 -9.14 -22.88 21.13
N ILE A 3 -8.49 -23.07 19.99
CA ILE A 3 -7.03 -23.12 19.88
C ILE A 3 -6.53 -21.87 19.18
N TRP A 4 -5.62 -21.17 19.81
CA TRP A 4 -4.91 -20.05 19.24
C TRP A 4 -3.67 -20.55 18.51
N LYS A 5 -3.59 -20.23 17.23
CA LYS A 5 -2.40 -20.54 16.44
C LYS A 5 -1.72 -19.25 16.01
N ARG A 6 -0.50 -19.09 16.44
CA ARG A 6 0.35 -18.01 15.93
C ARG A 6 0.99 -18.46 14.62
N ILE A 7 0.82 -17.65 13.60
CA ILE A 7 1.48 -17.90 12.32
C ILE A 7 2.98 -17.62 12.40
N SER A 8 3.42 -16.94 13.45
CA SER A 8 4.79 -16.47 13.63
C SER A 8 5.66 -17.32 14.55
N ASP A 9 5.34 -18.60 14.77
CA ASP A 9 6.11 -19.45 15.66
C ASP A 9 7.59 -19.63 15.25
N GLN A 10 7.92 -19.15 14.08
CA GLN A 10 9.29 -19.20 13.59
C GLN A 10 10.14 -18.01 14.08
N GLY A 11 9.60 -17.14 14.91
CA GLY A 11 10.36 -16.02 15.49
C GLY A 11 11.03 -15.11 14.49
N ARG A 12 10.35 -14.84 13.39
CA ARG A 12 10.90 -13.99 12.33
C ARG A 12 10.28 -12.61 12.36
N ASP A 13 11.10 -11.62 12.52
CA ASP A 13 10.69 -10.22 12.57
C ASP A 13 10.14 -9.69 11.23
N THR A 14 10.31 -10.47 10.17
CA THR A 14 9.88 -10.11 8.83
C THR A 14 8.44 -10.53 8.51
N ILE A 15 7.81 -11.31 9.37
CA ILE A 15 6.42 -11.73 9.16
C ILE A 15 5.51 -10.58 9.58
N PRO A 16 4.58 -10.13 8.71
CA PRO A 16 3.62 -9.10 9.08
C PRO A 16 2.83 -9.51 10.31
N LEU A 17 2.64 -8.56 11.21
CA LEU A 17 1.80 -8.76 12.38
C LEU A 17 0.37 -8.99 11.93
N GLN A 18 -0.07 -10.22 11.98
CA GLN A 18 -1.45 -10.58 11.71
C GLN A 18 -2.16 -10.88 13.02
N PRO A 19 -3.47 -10.62 13.09
CA PRO A 19 -4.23 -11.01 14.26
C PRO A 19 -4.17 -12.53 14.46
N VAL A 20 -4.19 -12.95 15.70
CA VAL A 20 -4.25 -14.38 16.02
C VAL A 20 -5.60 -14.90 15.55
N LEU A 21 -5.58 -15.95 14.74
CA LEU A 21 -6.79 -16.56 14.23
C LEU A 21 -7.28 -17.65 15.18
N TRP A 22 -8.57 -17.66 15.40
CA TRP A 22 -9.24 -18.77 16.09
C TRP A 22 -9.40 -19.93 15.13
N ILE A 23 -8.90 -21.08 15.51
CA ILE A 23 -9.11 -22.31 14.77
C ILE A 23 -10.07 -23.19 15.59
N ASP A 24 -11.33 -23.02 15.34
CA ASP A 24 -12.38 -23.80 15.98
C ASP A 24 -13.09 -24.75 15.02
N GLY A 25 -12.62 -24.83 13.77
CA GLY A 25 -13.22 -25.64 12.73
C GLY A 25 -14.51 -25.07 12.14
N SER A 26 -15.01 -23.95 12.67
CA SER A 26 -16.26 -23.34 12.21
C SER A 26 -16.07 -22.34 11.08
N LYS A 27 -14.86 -21.80 10.90
CA LYS A 27 -14.55 -20.84 9.83
C LYS A 27 -14.05 -21.53 8.58
N LYS A 28 -14.79 -21.31 7.50
CA LYS A 28 -14.38 -21.77 6.17
C LYS A 28 -13.32 -20.83 5.60
N GLU A 29 -12.41 -21.37 4.81
CA GLU A 29 -11.32 -20.63 4.17
C GLU A 29 -11.80 -19.41 3.39
N GLY A 30 -13.00 -19.46 2.78
CA GLY A 30 -13.59 -18.34 2.04
C GLY A 30 -14.11 -17.18 2.91
N GLU A 31 -14.08 -17.30 4.24
CA GLU A 31 -14.50 -16.24 5.16
C GLU A 31 -13.36 -15.28 5.54
N LEU A 32 -12.11 -15.59 5.17
CA LEU A 32 -10.97 -14.73 5.42
C LEU A 32 -10.91 -13.59 4.41
N PRO A 33 -10.56 -12.38 4.85
CA PRO A 33 -10.38 -11.27 3.92
C PRO A 33 -9.19 -11.51 3.00
N ASN A 34 -9.32 -11.04 1.78
CA ASN A 34 -8.23 -11.08 0.79
C ASN A 34 -8.12 -9.71 0.13
N VAL A 35 -7.23 -8.88 0.64
CA VAL A 35 -6.99 -7.53 0.15
C VAL A 35 -5.59 -7.45 -0.43
N ALA A 36 -5.48 -7.01 -1.67
CA ALA A 36 -4.22 -6.76 -2.33
C ALA A 36 -3.97 -5.26 -2.43
N VAL A 37 -2.81 -4.81 -1.96
CA VAL A 37 -2.37 -3.42 -2.11
C VAL A 37 -1.04 -3.42 -2.85
N THR A 38 -1.03 -2.77 -4.01
CA THR A 38 0.11 -2.80 -4.93
C THR A 38 0.62 -1.40 -5.18
N LEU A 39 1.92 -1.21 -5.03
CA LEU A 39 2.63 0.03 -5.33
C LEU A 39 3.36 -0.12 -6.65
N GLN A 40 3.24 0.88 -7.52
CA GLN A 40 3.89 0.92 -8.83
C GLN A 40 4.38 2.33 -9.16
N ILE A 41 5.31 2.42 -10.07
CA ILE A 41 5.88 3.69 -10.49
C ILE A 41 6.10 3.74 -12.00
N ARG A 42 6.07 4.92 -12.57
CA ARG A 42 6.49 5.18 -13.94
C ARG A 42 7.10 6.56 -14.09
N SER A 43 7.85 6.77 -15.13
CA SER A 43 8.21 8.11 -15.57
C SER A 43 6.95 8.82 -16.11
N MET A 44 6.89 10.13 -15.97
CA MET A 44 5.82 10.94 -16.55
C MET A 44 5.71 10.77 -18.08
N TYR A 45 6.80 10.42 -18.74
CA TYR A 45 6.88 10.25 -20.19
C TYR A 45 6.60 8.83 -20.68
N GLU A 46 6.42 7.88 -19.76
CA GLU A 46 6.11 6.49 -20.07
C GLU A 46 4.66 6.18 -19.69
N GLU A 47 4.02 5.30 -20.44
CA GLU A 47 2.63 4.90 -20.14
C GLU A 47 2.56 3.72 -19.18
N LYS A 48 3.59 2.88 -19.17
CA LYS A 48 3.57 1.62 -18.43
C LYS A 48 4.14 1.78 -17.02
N PHE A 49 3.36 1.37 -16.03
CA PHE A 49 3.83 1.25 -14.65
C PHE A 49 4.71 0.01 -14.47
N SER A 50 5.67 0.11 -13.57
CA SER A 50 6.61 -0.96 -13.24
C SER A 50 6.95 -0.98 -11.75
N TYR A 51 7.68 -2.01 -11.35
CA TYR A 51 8.21 -2.14 -9.98
C TYR A 51 9.66 -1.69 -9.87
N GLU A 52 10.28 -1.39 -10.98
CA GLU A 52 11.63 -0.81 -11.05
C GLU A 52 11.63 0.33 -12.06
N LEU A 53 12.39 1.37 -11.76
CA LEU A 53 12.53 2.51 -12.64
C LEU A 53 13.95 3.09 -12.54
N ILE A 54 14.54 3.38 -13.68
CA ILE A 54 15.75 4.20 -13.78
C ILE A 54 15.29 5.62 -14.09
N TYR A 55 15.80 6.59 -13.34
CA TYR A 55 15.39 7.99 -13.47
C TYR A 55 16.60 8.92 -13.53
N ASP A 56 16.41 10.08 -14.13
CA ASP A 56 17.36 11.18 -14.11
C ASP A 56 16.97 12.22 -13.06
N VAL A 57 17.95 12.98 -12.62
CA VAL A 57 17.71 14.09 -11.69
C VAL A 57 16.75 15.11 -12.31
N ASN A 58 15.80 15.58 -11.53
CA ASN A 58 14.67 16.44 -11.90
C ASN A 58 13.55 15.75 -12.70
N ASP A 59 13.65 14.46 -12.96
CA ASP A 59 12.54 13.73 -13.55
C ASP A 59 11.30 13.81 -12.66
N ILE A 60 10.15 13.78 -13.32
CA ILE A 60 8.86 13.65 -12.66
C ILE A 60 8.41 12.20 -12.76
N LEU A 61 8.17 11.61 -11.61
CA LEU A 61 7.72 10.24 -11.48
C LEU A 61 6.23 10.24 -11.09
N ILE A 62 5.49 9.25 -11.55
CA ILE A 62 4.11 9.03 -11.13
C ILE A 62 4.09 7.75 -10.29
N MET A 63 3.72 7.91 -9.03
CA MET A 63 3.48 6.80 -8.12
C MET A 63 2.00 6.43 -8.16
N ARG A 64 1.69 5.14 -8.21
CA ARG A 64 0.34 4.62 -8.13
C ARG A 64 0.23 3.57 -7.03
N ILE A 65 -0.83 3.66 -6.25
CA ILE A 65 -1.21 2.63 -5.29
C ILE A 65 -2.59 2.10 -5.70
N GLU A 66 -2.68 0.80 -5.90
CA GLU A 66 -3.94 0.12 -6.16
C GLU A 66 -4.35 -0.70 -4.95
N VAL A 67 -5.62 -0.66 -4.59
CA VAL A 67 -6.23 -1.51 -3.56
C VAL A 67 -7.33 -2.32 -4.21
N GLU A 68 -7.29 -3.62 -4.05
CA GLU A 68 -8.29 -4.54 -4.60
C GLU A 68 -8.81 -5.47 -3.50
N ASN A 69 -10.11 -5.54 -3.38
CA ASN A 69 -10.75 -6.55 -2.54
C ASN A 69 -10.98 -7.82 -3.36
N LYS A 70 -10.11 -8.80 -3.18
CA LYS A 70 -10.21 -10.12 -3.85
C LYS A 70 -11.07 -11.11 -3.08
N GLY A 71 -11.60 -10.71 -1.93
CA GLY A 71 -12.49 -11.55 -1.11
C GLY A 71 -13.93 -11.50 -1.58
N ILE A 72 -14.76 -12.21 -0.86
CA ILE A 72 -16.20 -12.34 -1.15
C ILE A 72 -17.07 -11.43 -0.30
N GLU A 73 -16.48 -10.70 0.64
CA GLU A 73 -17.20 -9.82 1.56
C GLU A 73 -16.62 -8.40 1.51
N VAL A 74 -17.41 -7.44 1.95
CA VAL A 74 -17.03 -6.04 2.04
C VAL A 74 -15.90 -5.84 3.05
N ILE A 75 -14.92 -5.08 2.66
CA ILE A 75 -13.84 -4.60 3.53
C ILE A 75 -14.16 -3.14 3.90
N SER A 76 -13.85 -2.75 5.12
CA SER A 76 -14.09 -1.40 5.59
C SER A 76 -12.82 -0.77 6.17
N ARG A 77 -12.86 0.57 6.27
CA ARG A 77 -11.81 1.37 6.91
C ARG A 77 -10.41 1.03 6.42
N VAL A 78 -10.25 1.00 5.12
CA VAL A 78 -8.92 0.83 4.51
C VAL A 78 -8.15 2.14 4.67
N VAL A 79 -6.95 2.07 5.23
CA VAL A 79 -6.04 3.19 5.34
C VAL A 79 -4.70 2.80 4.75
N VAL A 80 -4.27 3.52 3.74
CA VAL A 80 -2.96 3.33 3.11
C VAL A 80 -2.11 4.56 3.42
N SER A 81 -0.86 4.34 3.83
CA SER A 81 0.08 5.40 4.16
C SER A 81 1.42 5.17 3.47
N HIS A 82 1.95 6.21 2.86
CA HIS A 82 3.25 6.18 2.22
C HIS A 82 4.05 7.43 2.58
N MET A 83 5.22 7.21 3.16
CA MET A 83 6.16 8.30 3.47
C MET A 83 7.01 8.62 2.24
N ILE A 84 6.92 9.86 1.78
CA ILE A 84 7.79 10.35 0.71
C ILE A 84 9.12 10.76 1.32
N ARG A 85 10.18 10.09 0.87
CA ARG A 85 11.53 10.35 1.38
C ARG A 85 12.11 11.64 0.82
N ASP A 86 13.10 12.19 1.51
CA ASP A 86 13.79 13.44 1.18
C ASP A 86 14.39 13.50 -0.23
N TYR A 87 14.63 12.35 -0.85
CA TYR A 87 15.16 12.28 -2.23
C TYR A 87 14.13 12.70 -3.27
N PHE A 88 12.87 12.76 -2.89
CA PHE A 88 11.76 13.14 -3.75
C PHE A 88 10.90 14.19 -3.08
N SER A 89 10.37 15.09 -3.88
CA SER A 89 9.39 16.08 -3.45
C SER A 89 8.02 15.76 -4.05
N TYR A 90 7.00 15.81 -3.24
CA TYR A 90 5.63 15.75 -3.69
C TYR A 90 5.29 17.00 -4.51
N ILE A 91 4.69 16.82 -5.67
CA ILE A 91 4.20 17.94 -6.49
C ILE A 91 2.82 18.33 -5.98
N PRO A 92 2.64 19.57 -5.49
CA PRO A 92 1.36 20.03 -4.96
C PRO A 92 0.20 19.83 -5.92
N ASN A 93 -0.96 19.46 -5.39
CA ASN A 93 -2.21 19.23 -6.13
C ASN A 93 -2.15 18.09 -7.17
N SER A 94 -1.16 17.21 -7.07
CA SER A 94 -1.05 16.06 -7.97
C SER A 94 -1.73 14.80 -7.47
N LEU A 95 -2.22 14.81 -6.24
CA LEU A 95 -2.87 13.66 -5.63
C LEU A 95 -4.25 13.42 -6.22
N GLN A 96 -4.48 12.24 -6.77
CA GLN A 96 -5.73 11.85 -7.40
C GLN A 96 -6.18 10.49 -6.88
N VAL A 97 -7.46 10.37 -6.58
CA VAL A 97 -8.10 9.11 -6.18
C VAL A 97 -9.39 8.92 -6.95
N ASN A 98 -9.73 7.68 -7.25
CA ASN A 98 -11.05 7.36 -7.83
C ASN A 98 -12.07 6.94 -6.77
N LYS A 99 -11.67 6.76 -5.53
CA LYS A 99 -12.55 6.51 -4.39
C LYS A 99 -11.85 6.89 -3.08
N GLY A 100 -12.63 7.34 -2.11
CA GLY A 100 -12.13 7.69 -0.80
C GLY A 100 -11.56 9.09 -0.70
N MET A 101 -10.85 9.33 0.36
CA MET A 101 -10.24 10.62 0.68
C MET A 101 -8.73 10.46 0.83
N SER A 102 -8.00 11.37 0.22
CA SER A 102 -6.53 11.39 0.30
C SER A 102 -6.02 12.74 0.77
N GLU A 103 -4.91 12.71 1.46
CA GLU A 103 -4.21 13.91 1.92
C GLU A 103 -2.71 13.72 1.86
N PHE A 104 -2.00 14.82 1.70
CA PHE A 104 -0.55 14.88 1.85
C PHE A 104 -0.21 15.88 2.94
N LEU A 105 0.42 15.40 4.01
CA LEU A 105 0.79 16.22 5.16
C LEU A 105 2.08 15.68 5.80
N PHE A 106 3.05 16.56 6.06
CA PHE A 106 4.33 16.19 6.67
C PHE A 106 5.04 15.01 5.97
N GLN A 107 5.16 15.08 4.65
CA GLN A 107 5.77 14.05 3.82
C GLN A 107 4.99 12.72 3.75
N LEU A 108 3.82 12.66 4.35
CA LEU A 108 3.00 11.47 4.37
C LEU A 108 1.81 11.61 3.42
N VAL A 109 1.71 10.69 2.47
CA VAL A 109 0.49 10.44 1.71
C VAL A 109 -0.38 9.50 2.52
N ARG A 110 -1.61 9.88 2.79
CA ARG A 110 -2.60 9.05 3.47
C ARG A 110 -3.86 8.96 2.64
N TRP A 111 -4.36 7.73 2.48
CA TRP A 111 -5.57 7.45 1.72
C TRP A 111 -6.51 6.61 2.55
N ARG A 112 -7.77 7.05 2.66
CA ARG A 112 -8.82 6.39 3.43
C ARG A 112 -9.97 6.00 2.53
N ILE A 113 -10.38 4.74 2.62
CA ILE A 113 -11.52 4.17 1.90
C ILE A 113 -12.46 3.58 2.94
N GLU A 114 -13.70 4.08 3.01
CA GLU A 114 -14.67 3.62 4.01
C GLU A 114 -15.11 2.18 3.76
N ASN A 115 -15.46 1.87 2.52
CA ASN A 115 -15.92 0.54 2.14
C ASN A 115 -15.36 0.17 0.77
N LEU A 116 -14.98 -1.10 0.64
CA LEU A 116 -14.49 -1.67 -0.60
C LEU A 116 -15.25 -2.97 -0.85
N LEU A 117 -16.06 -2.99 -1.92
CA LEU A 117 -16.89 -4.12 -2.28
C LEU A 117 -16.05 -5.29 -2.82
N PRO A 118 -16.58 -6.53 -2.78
CA PRO A 118 -15.91 -7.65 -3.43
C PRO A 118 -15.58 -7.35 -4.90
N ASN A 119 -14.37 -7.71 -5.33
CA ASN A 119 -13.82 -7.47 -6.67
C ASN A 119 -13.66 -5.99 -7.05
N GLU A 120 -13.91 -5.08 -6.14
CA GLU A 120 -13.66 -3.65 -6.38
C GLU A 120 -12.17 -3.36 -6.31
N LYS A 121 -11.70 -2.60 -7.31
CA LYS A 121 -10.34 -2.12 -7.42
C LYS A 121 -10.34 -0.60 -7.50
N VAL A 122 -9.57 0.02 -6.68
CA VAL A 122 -9.46 1.48 -6.59
C VAL A 122 -8.00 1.91 -6.61
N GLU A 123 -7.77 3.14 -7.03
CA GLU A 123 -6.39 3.63 -7.18
C GLU A 123 -6.21 5.05 -6.68
N LEU A 124 -5.00 5.30 -6.20
CA LEU A 124 -4.46 6.61 -5.89
C LEU A 124 -3.22 6.82 -6.74
N SER A 125 -3.05 8.03 -7.26
CA SER A 125 -1.80 8.43 -7.91
C SER A 125 -1.35 9.80 -7.43
N CYS A 126 -0.04 10.04 -7.49
CA CYS A 126 0.54 11.35 -7.27
C CYS A 126 1.84 11.50 -8.06
N LYS A 127 2.28 12.74 -8.22
CA LYS A 127 3.53 13.07 -8.91
C LYS A 127 4.61 13.41 -7.90
N LEU A 128 5.79 12.87 -8.15
CA LEU A 128 7.00 13.11 -7.36
C LEU A 128 8.08 13.67 -8.26
N LYS A 129 8.84 14.62 -7.74
CA LYS A 129 10.01 15.17 -8.42
C LYS A 129 11.27 14.68 -7.74
N ALA A 130 12.23 14.18 -8.50
CA ALA A 130 13.52 13.79 -7.98
C ALA A 130 14.31 15.03 -7.55
N ASN A 131 14.84 15.03 -6.33
CA ASN A 131 15.60 16.16 -5.77
C ASN A 131 17.06 16.08 -6.18
N LYS A 132 17.55 17.15 -6.81
CA LYS A 132 18.92 17.26 -7.31
C LYS A 132 19.95 17.16 -6.19
N ASP A 133 19.68 17.81 -5.07
CA ASP A 133 20.65 17.93 -3.97
C ASP A 133 20.70 16.72 -3.04
N LYS A 134 19.73 15.84 -3.14
CA LYS A 134 19.60 14.65 -2.28
C LYS A 134 19.48 13.36 -3.09
N ALA A 135 20.11 13.32 -4.25
CA ALA A 135 20.07 12.15 -5.10
C ALA A 135 20.72 10.95 -4.42
N VAL A 136 20.03 9.81 -4.47
CA VAL A 136 20.55 8.52 -4.02
C VAL A 136 20.65 7.58 -5.20
N LYS A 137 21.63 6.70 -5.18
CA LYS A 137 21.81 5.71 -6.26
C LYS A 137 20.64 4.74 -6.37
N THR A 138 20.05 4.39 -5.24
CA THR A 138 18.92 3.48 -5.17
C THR A 138 18.01 3.90 -4.03
N ALA A 139 16.72 4.02 -4.31
CA ALA A 139 15.68 4.26 -3.32
C ALA A 139 14.63 3.17 -3.39
N LEU A 140 14.10 2.79 -2.23
CA LEU A 140 13.05 1.81 -2.10
C LEU A 140 11.76 2.49 -1.65
N PHE A 141 10.68 2.24 -2.37
CA PHE A 141 9.34 2.68 -2.01
C PHE A 141 8.53 1.52 -1.48
N LYS A 142 7.86 1.75 -0.37
CA LYS A 142 7.04 0.76 0.29
C LYS A 142 5.97 1.47 1.11
N ALA A 143 4.73 1.10 0.93
CA ALA A 143 3.62 1.66 1.68
C ALA A 143 3.16 0.68 2.76
N THR A 144 2.43 1.19 3.74
CA THR A 144 1.78 0.38 4.76
C THR A 144 0.27 0.56 4.67
N TYR A 145 -0.48 -0.45 5.08
CA TYR A 145 -1.93 -0.37 5.07
C TYR A 145 -2.56 -1.16 6.21
N THR A 146 -3.75 -0.73 6.57
CA THR A 146 -4.62 -1.39 7.54
C THR A 146 -6.03 -1.46 6.96
N PHE A 147 -6.82 -2.41 7.41
CA PHE A 147 -8.23 -2.49 7.06
C PHE A 147 -9.02 -3.23 8.13
N GLN A 148 -10.34 -3.19 8.02
CA GLN A 148 -11.23 -3.96 8.90
C GLN A 148 -12.10 -4.90 8.08
N HIS A 149 -12.34 -6.08 8.65
CA HIS A 149 -13.26 -7.08 8.14
C HIS A 149 -14.05 -7.64 9.31
N LYS A 150 -15.38 -7.52 9.27
CA LYS A 150 -16.26 -7.98 10.35
C LYS A 150 -15.82 -7.48 11.73
N ALA A 151 -15.54 -6.19 11.84
CA ALA A 151 -15.07 -5.53 13.06
C ALA A 151 -13.70 -6.00 13.58
N VAL A 152 -12.98 -6.83 12.84
CA VAL A 152 -11.60 -7.23 13.13
C VAL A 152 -10.66 -6.36 12.33
N SER A 153 -9.69 -5.76 13.02
CA SER A 153 -8.65 -4.93 12.39
C SER A 153 -7.47 -5.79 11.96
N TYR A 154 -6.99 -5.53 10.75
CA TYR A 154 -5.84 -6.18 10.14
C TYR A 154 -4.74 -5.15 9.85
N GLY A 155 -3.51 -5.52 10.11
CA GLY A 155 -2.34 -4.68 9.86
C GLY A 155 -1.69 -4.11 11.13
N PRO A 156 -0.67 -3.27 10.96
CA PRO A 156 -0.18 -2.76 9.67
C PRO A 156 0.47 -3.85 8.81
N LEU A 157 0.13 -3.83 7.52
CA LEU A 157 0.71 -4.70 6.49
C LEU A 157 1.53 -3.84 5.54
N GLN A 158 2.41 -4.46 4.77
CA GLN A 158 3.25 -3.75 3.82
C GLN A 158 2.92 -4.15 2.39
N THR A 159 3.03 -3.19 1.48
CA THR A 159 2.94 -3.44 0.04
C THR A 159 4.21 -4.10 -0.47
N ASN A 160 4.21 -4.45 -1.76
CA ASN A 160 5.44 -4.75 -2.48
C ASN A 160 6.41 -3.56 -2.46
N GLU A 161 7.67 -3.83 -2.70
CA GLU A 161 8.69 -2.81 -2.88
C GLU A 161 8.75 -2.35 -4.33
N VAL A 162 9.02 -1.05 -4.51
CA VAL A 162 9.37 -0.45 -5.78
C VAL A 162 10.78 0.10 -5.68
N VAL A 163 11.62 -0.25 -6.64
CA VAL A 163 13.03 0.16 -6.68
C VAL A 163 13.18 1.25 -7.74
N VAL A 164 13.70 2.40 -7.32
CA VAL A 164 14.08 3.46 -8.25
C VAL A 164 15.59 3.67 -8.19
N ARG A 165 16.23 3.75 -9.34
CA ARG A 165 17.67 3.89 -9.48
C ARG A 165 18.01 5.09 -10.34
N GLN A 166 19.11 5.76 -9.99
CA GLN A 166 19.70 6.83 -10.76
C GLN A 166 20.83 6.33 -11.63
#